data_ba8a666e3f06afbbc8a226601c8c0d6e
#
_entry.id   ba8a666e3f06afbbc8a226601c8c0d6e
#
_cell.length_a   1.000
_cell.length_b   1.000
_cell.length_c   1.000
_cell.angle_alpha   90.00
_cell.angle_beta   90.00
_cell.angle_gamma   90.00
#
_symmetry.space_group_name_H-M   'P 1'
#
loop_
_entity.id
_entity.type
_entity.pdbx_description
1 polymer ?
#
loop_
_entity_poly.entity_id
_entity_poly.type
_entity_poly.pdbx_seq_one_letter_code
_entity_poly.pdbx_strand_id
1 'polypeptide(L)'
;MGKKKAIAAGHICLDITPAFKSKEEKSIKDLFRPGQLIAMDAAKVSLGGSVSNTGIGMKRLGADVELMGMVGNDAFGQMVLNELEKYDTSPDSMIVRDGVGTSYSVILAPAGIDRIFLHCSGANDTFTLDDINLEKVKGANLFHFGYPSLMRMMYIDGGKELVRLLKAVHELGVAVSVDMAMFEESTEAGSQDWNELLKSVIPYIDFFVPSIEELCIMLDRERYHEWNERAQGADVTNFIDIEKDVRPLADKL
;
A
#
# COMPACT_ATOMS: atom_id res chain seq x y z
N MET A 1 3.72 -31.00 -10.61
CA MET A 1 4.39 -29.93 -9.83
C MET A 1 3.39 -29.44 -8.80
N GLY A 2 3.74 -29.42 -7.51
CA GLY A 2 2.89 -28.82 -6.46
C GLY A 2 2.66 -27.33 -6.78
N LYS A 3 1.51 -26.79 -6.33
CA LYS A 3 1.26 -25.34 -6.43
C LYS A 3 2.36 -24.61 -5.63
N LYS A 4 2.90 -23.54 -6.21
CA LYS A 4 3.84 -22.67 -5.50
C LYS A 4 3.06 -21.85 -4.48
N LYS A 5 3.53 -21.83 -3.23
CA LYS A 5 2.92 -21.07 -2.15
C LYS A 5 3.51 -19.67 -2.12
N ALA A 6 2.64 -18.66 -2.03
CA ALA A 6 3.00 -17.26 -1.80
C ALA A 6 2.36 -16.77 -0.49
N ILE A 7 3.03 -15.86 0.16
CA ILE A 7 2.50 -15.08 1.29
C ILE A 7 2.36 -13.63 0.81
N ALA A 8 1.19 -13.04 0.98
CA ALA A 8 1.01 -11.59 0.79
C ALA A 8 0.76 -10.95 2.16
N ALA A 9 1.72 -10.14 2.60
CA ALA A 9 1.72 -9.53 3.92
C ALA A 9 1.82 -8.00 3.84
N GLY A 10 1.43 -7.33 4.93
CA GLY A 10 1.58 -5.88 5.06
C GLY A 10 0.25 -5.14 5.17
N HIS A 11 0.14 -4.03 4.44
CA HIS A 11 -0.99 -3.12 4.52
C HIS A 11 -2.28 -3.70 3.96
N ILE A 12 -3.37 -3.61 4.74
CA ILE A 12 -4.75 -3.91 4.33
C ILE A 12 -5.69 -2.83 4.85
N CYS A 13 -6.69 -2.44 4.07
CA CYS A 13 -7.68 -1.46 4.48
C CYS A 13 -9.06 -1.71 3.87
N LEU A 14 -10.06 -1.01 4.40
CA LEU A 14 -11.39 -0.95 3.81
C LEU A 14 -11.50 0.30 2.93
N ASP A 15 -11.79 0.12 1.65
CA ASP A 15 -12.02 1.23 0.72
C ASP A 15 -13.52 1.54 0.62
N ILE A 16 -13.87 2.77 0.94
CA ILE A 16 -15.24 3.30 0.85
C ILE A 16 -15.25 4.32 -0.29
N THR A 17 -15.96 4.01 -1.36
CA THR A 17 -16.08 4.87 -2.55
C THR A 17 -17.50 5.39 -2.68
N PRO A 18 -17.79 6.59 -2.15
CA PRO A 18 -19.07 7.25 -2.37
C PRO A 18 -19.27 7.57 -3.84
N ALA A 19 -20.44 7.31 -4.40
CA ALA A 19 -20.73 7.58 -5.81
C ALA A 19 -21.41 8.94 -5.97
N PHE A 20 -20.79 9.85 -6.72
CA PHE A 20 -21.36 11.16 -7.03
C PHE A 20 -22.52 11.02 -8.01
N LYS A 21 -23.71 11.58 -7.67
CA LYS A 21 -24.87 11.63 -8.57
C LYS A 21 -24.64 12.52 -9.78
N SER A 22 -24.02 13.68 -9.54
CA SER A 22 -23.68 14.60 -10.62
C SER A 22 -22.51 14.08 -11.42
N LYS A 23 -22.67 14.06 -12.75
CA LYS A 23 -21.60 13.79 -13.71
C LYS A 23 -21.04 15.07 -14.33
N GLU A 24 -21.47 16.22 -13.83
CA GLU A 24 -20.92 17.51 -14.26
C GLU A 24 -19.49 17.67 -13.70
N GLU A 25 -18.59 18.08 -14.56
CA GLU A 25 -17.24 18.44 -14.17
C GLU A 25 -17.27 19.77 -13.40
N LYS A 26 -16.77 19.75 -12.17
CA LYS A 26 -16.70 20.91 -11.29
C LYS A 26 -15.32 21.00 -10.67
N SER A 27 -14.87 22.21 -10.35
CA SER A 27 -13.67 22.34 -9.54
C SER A 27 -13.91 21.81 -8.13
N ILE A 28 -12.84 21.39 -7.43
CA ILE A 28 -12.94 20.95 -6.03
C ILE A 28 -13.57 22.04 -5.16
N LYS A 29 -13.24 23.31 -5.39
CA LYS A 29 -13.78 24.47 -4.64
C LYS A 29 -15.29 24.65 -4.85
N ASP A 30 -15.80 24.29 -6.01
CA ASP A 30 -17.22 24.37 -6.33
C ASP A 30 -17.99 23.14 -5.82
N LEU A 31 -17.33 22.00 -5.74
CA LEU A 31 -17.92 20.76 -5.28
C LEU A 31 -18.01 20.70 -3.74
N PHE A 32 -16.96 21.15 -3.03
CA PHE A 32 -16.89 21.09 -1.57
C PHE A 32 -16.96 22.49 -0.94
N ARG A 33 -18.17 22.92 -0.61
CA ARG A 33 -18.41 24.19 0.10
C ARG A 33 -18.84 23.93 1.55
N PRO A 34 -18.33 24.66 2.53
CA PRO A 34 -18.76 24.54 3.91
C PRO A 34 -20.28 24.63 4.04
N GLY A 35 -20.90 23.70 4.80
CA GLY A 35 -22.34 23.68 5.02
C GLY A 35 -23.18 23.14 3.86
N GLN A 36 -22.58 22.77 2.73
CA GLN A 36 -23.30 22.19 1.60
C GLN A 36 -23.55 20.70 1.82
N LEU A 37 -24.78 20.25 1.52
CA LEU A 37 -25.12 18.82 1.41
C LEU A 37 -24.92 18.39 -0.05
N ILE A 38 -24.06 17.39 -0.25
CA ILE A 38 -23.81 16.79 -1.57
C ILE A 38 -24.59 15.49 -1.64
N ALA A 39 -25.53 15.40 -2.58
CA ALA A 39 -26.32 14.18 -2.77
C ALA A 39 -25.47 13.11 -3.47
N MET A 40 -25.36 11.95 -2.84
CA MET A 40 -24.60 10.79 -3.31
C MET A 40 -25.53 9.64 -3.69
N ASP A 41 -25.06 8.72 -4.51
CA ASP A 41 -25.62 7.40 -4.69
C ASP A 41 -25.03 6.41 -3.67
N ALA A 42 -25.42 5.13 -3.75
CA ALA A 42 -24.90 4.11 -2.85
C ALA A 42 -23.37 4.00 -2.93
N ALA A 43 -22.73 4.03 -1.77
CA ALA A 43 -21.29 3.82 -1.70
C ALA A 43 -20.91 2.37 -2.07
N LYS A 44 -19.81 2.21 -2.79
CA LYS A 44 -19.16 0.92 -2.95
C LYS A 44 -18.18 0.73 -1.81
N VAL A 45 -18.23 -0.43 -1.17
CA VAL A 45 -17.24 -0.87 -0.19
C VAL A 45 -16.44 -2.02 -0.79
N SER A 46 -15.13 -1.98 -0.66
CA SER A 46 -14.21 -3.01 -1.18
C SER A 46 -12.97 -3.10 -0.30
N LEU A 47 -12.20 -4.17 -0.49
CA LEU A 47 -10.88 -4.27 0.12
C LEU A 47 -9.88 -3.38 -0.63
N GLY A 48 -8.98 -2.76 0.12
CA GLY A 48 -7.82 -2.02 -0.35
C GLY A 48 -6.54 -2.50 0.34
N GLY A 49 -5.42 -1.90 -0.06
CA GLY A 49 -4.10 -2.26 0.43
C GLY A 49 -3.47 -3.42 -0.33
N SER A 50 -2.15 -3.57 -0.20
CA SER A 50 -1.37 -4.55 -0.96
C SER A 50 -1.75 -5.98 -0.66
N VAL A 51 -2.06 -6.30 0.61
CA VAL A 51 -2.47 -7.67 1.01
C VAL A 51 -3.67 -8.13 0.20
N SER A 52 -4.67 -7.29 0.01
CA SER A 52 -5.85 -7.63 -0.80
C SER A 52 -5.57 -7.49 -2.30
N ASN A 53 -5.00 -6.38 -2.74
CA ASN A 53 -4.80 -6.11 -4.16
C ASN A 53 -3.88 -7.14 -4.81
N THR A 54 -2.71 -7.35 -4.23
CA THR A 54 -1.71 -8.31 -4.74
C THR A 54 -2.07 -9.74 -4.37
N GLY A 55 -2.44 -9.99 -3.12
CA GLY A 55 -2.72 -11.35 -2.65
C GLY A 55 -3.95 -11.98 -3.33
N ILE A 56 -5.08 -11.28 -3.41
CA ILE A 56 -6.26 -11.75 -4.14
C ILE A 56 -5.97 -11.84 -5.64
N GLY A 57 -5.19 -10.89 -6.19
CA GLY A 57 -4.74 -10.93 -7.57
C GLY A 57 -3.97 -12.22 -7.89
N MET A 58 -2.96 -12.56 -7.09
CA MET A 58 -2.20 -13.80 -7.21
C MET A 58 -3.10 -15.03 -7.11
N LYS A 59 -4.05 -15.03 -6.16
CA LYS A 59 -4.99 -16.15 -6.00
C LYS A 59 -5.88 -16.33 -7.23
N ARG A 60 -6.42 -15.24 -7.79
CA ARG A 60 -7.20 -15.28 -9.04
C ARG A 60 -6.41 -15.81 -10.24
N LEU A 61 -5.09 -15.62 -10.24
CA LEU A 61 -4.17 -16.18 -11.23
C LEU A 61 -3.80 -17.65 -10.93
N GLY A 62 -4.34 -18.24 -9.88
CA GLY A 62 -4.21 -19.67 -9.55
C GLY A 62 -3.05 -20.00 -8.61
N ALA A 63 -2.37 -19.01 -8.01
CA ALA A 63 -1.38 -19.26 -6.97
C ALA A 63 -2.05 -19.75 -5.68
N ASP A 64 -1.30 -20.52 -4.88
CA ASP A 64 -1.66 -20.83 -3.49
C ASP A 64 -1.18 -19.69 -2.61
N VAL A 65 -2.10 -18.84 -2.12
CA VAL A 65 -1.76 -17.60 -1.42
C VAL A 65 -2.35 -17.58 -0.03
N GLU A 66 -1.52 -17.26 0.94
CA GLU A 66 -1.92 -16.94 2.31
C GLU A 66 -1.77 -15.43 2.55
N LEU A 67 -2.77 -14.82 3.19
CA LEU A 67 -2.81 -13.39 3.46
C LEU A 67 -2.46 -13.13 4.92
N MET A 68 -1.52 -12.21 5.19
CA MET A 68 -1.12 -11.80 6.53
C MET A 68 -1.23 -10.27 6.66
N GLY A 69 -2.05 -9.81 7.56
CA GLY A 69 -2.26 -8.38 7.81
C GLY A 69 -2.95 -8.16 9.14
N MET A 70 -3.30 -6.93 9.43
CA MET A 70 -3.89 -6.55 10.70
C MET A 70 -5.10 -5.66 10.53
N VAL A 71 -6.13 -5.92 11.31
CA VAL A 71 -7.32 -5.09 11.43
C VAL A 71 -7.59 -4.77 12.89
N GLY A 72 -8.34 -3.72 13.17
CA GLY A 72 -8.83 -3.43 14.50
C GLY A 72 -10.01 -4.34 14.88
N ASN A 73 -10.28 -4.47 16.17
CA ASN A 73 -11.48 -5.13 16.68
C ASN A 73 -12.67 -4.17 16.63
N ASP A 74 -13.12 -3.83 15.41
CA ASP A 74 -14.20 -2.89 15.15
C ASP A 74 -15.07 -3.33 13.95
N ALA A 75 -16.09 -2.54 13.64
CA ALA A 75 -17.02 -2.84 12.55
C ALA A 75 -16.32 -2.92 11.19
N PHE A 76 -15.32 -2.06 10.94
CA PHE A 76 -14.56 -2.08 9.68
C PHE A 76 -13.68 -3.33 9.59
N GLY A 77 -13.06 -3.75 10.70
CA GLY A 77 -12.30 -4.99 10.76
C GLY A 77 -13.16 -6.21 10.43
N GLN A 78 -14.36 -6.27 11.01
CA GLN A 78 -15.30 -7.35 10.66
C GLN A 78 -15.70 -7.31 9.18
N MET A 79 -15.90 -6.11 8.61
CA MET A 79 -16.19 -5.98 7.16
C MET A 79 -15.02 -6.48 6.31
N VAL A 80 -13.77 -6.14 6.67
CA VAL A 80 -12.58 -6.63 5.96
C VAL A 80 -12.52 -8.16 6.00
N LEU A 81 -12.69 -8.78 7.17
CA LEU A 81 -12.67 -10.24 7.31
C LEU A 81 -13.76 -10.92 6.48
N ASN A 82 -14.99 -10.40 6.53
CA ASN A 82 -16.12 -10.93 5.75
C ASN A 82 -15.89 -10.77 4.22
N GLU A 83 -15.26 -9.68 3.79
CA GLU A 83 -14.92 -9.50 2.37
C GLU A 83 -13.83 -10.49 1.91
N LEU A 84 -12.82 -10.77 2.76
CA LEU A 84 -11.79 -11.76 2.46
C LEU A 84 -12.37 -13.16 2.23
N GLU A 85 -13.36 -13.57 3.03
CA GLU A 85 -14.03 -14.87 2.87
C GLU A 85 -14.68 -15.04 1.49
N LYS A 86 -15.20 -13.96 0.88
CA LYS A 86 -15.79 -14.01 -0.48
C LYS A 86 -14.79 -14.40 -1.58
N TYR A 87 -13.51 -14.32 -1.29
CA TYR A 87 -12.43 -14.71 -2.22
C TYR A 87 -11.81 -16.06 -1.87
N ASP A 88 -12.48 -16.89 -1.04
CA ASP A 88 -11.95 -18.17 -0.52
C ASP A 88 -10.55 -18.00 0.11
N THR A 89 -10.29 -16.85 0.71
CA THR A 89 -9.08 -16.63 1.49
C THR A 89 -9.39 -16.87 2.95
N SER A 90 -8.56 -17.73 3.61
CA SER A 90 -8.71 -17.92 5.04
C SER A 90 -8.29 -16.66 5.81
N PRO A 91 -9.10 -16.16 6.75
CA PRO A 91 -8.70 -15.07 7.63
C PRO A 91 -7.77 -15.52 8.76
N ASP A 92 -7.39 -16.81 8.83
CA ASP A 92 -6.65 -17.41 9.97
C ASP A 92 -5.28 -16.78 10.23
N SER A 93 -4.73 -16.04 9.27
CA SER A 93 -3.47 -15.33 9.40
C SER A 93 -3.66 -13.81 9.48
N MET A 94 -4.90 -13.35 9.56
CA MET A 94 -5.23 -11.97 9.86
C MET A 94 -5.26 -11.76 11.38
N ILE A 95 -4.63 -10.67 11.83
CA ILE A 95 -4.61 -10.30 13.24
C ILE A 95 -5.73 -9.33 13.51
N VAL A 96 -6.53 -9.60 14.53
CA VAL A 96 -7.51 -8.67 15.08
C VAL A 96 -6.92 -8.06 16.35
N ARG A 97 -6.65 -6.76 16.34
CA ARG A 97 -6.00 -6.04 17.45
C ARG A 97 -7.00 -5.16 18.19
N ASP A 98 -7.04 -5.31 19.52
CA ASP A 98 -7.84 -4.46 20.38
C ASP A 98 -7.21 -3.07 20.56
N GLY A 99 -8.05 -2.06 20.75
CA GLY A 99 -7.62 -0.70 21.11
C GLY A 99 -7.09 0.13 19.94
N VAL A 100 -7.12 -0.39 18.72
CA VAL A 100 -6.76 0.34 17.48
C VAL A 100 -7.90 0.23 16.46
N GLY A 101 -8.09 1.28 15.67
CA GLY A 101 -9.08 1.26 14.59
C GLY A 101 -8.56 0.54 13.35
N THR A 102 -9.45 -0.06 12.58
CA THR A 102 -9.11 -0.64 11.28
C THR A 102 -8.77 0.44 10.28
N SER A 103 -7.74 0.20 9.47
CA SER A 103 -7.38 1.07 8.34
C SER A 103 -8.52 1.20 7.34
N TYR A 104 -8.72 2.41 6.85
CA TYR A 104 -9.70 2.68 5.79
C TYR A 104 -9.28 3.83 4.88
N SER A 105 -9.83 3.84 3.67
CA SER A 105 -9.76 4.98 2.76
C SER A 105 -11.16 5.40 2.33
N VAL A 106 -11.45 6.70 2.36
CA VAL A 106 -12.59 7.24 1.61
C VAL A 106 -12.06 7.76 0.29
N ILE A 107 -12.52 7.15 -0.81
CA ILE A 107 -12.04 7.47 -2.17
C ILE A 107 -13.07 8.36 -2.85
N LEU A 108 -12.72 9.63 -3.03
CA LEU A 108 -13.54 10.59 -3.74
C LEU A 108 -13.13 10.61 -5.22
N ALA A 109 -14.07 10.29 -6.10
CA ALA A 109 -13.85 10.22 -7.54
C ALA A 109 -14.92 11.04 -8.28
N PRO A 110 -14.93 12.38 -8.16
CA PRO A 110 -15.86 13.22 -8.89
C PRO A 110 -15.49 13.26 -10.39
N ALA A 111 -16.46 13.58 -11.25
CA ALA A 111 -16.23 13.67 -12.68
C ALA A 111 -15.17 14.74 -13.02
N GLY A 112 -14.24 14.42 -13.92
CA GLY A 112 -13.20 15.34 -14.39
C GLY A 112 -12.04 15.61 -13.41
N ILE A 113 -12.03 14.92 -12.26
CA ILE A 113 -10.96 15.05 -11.25
C ILE A 113 -10.44 13.66 -10.93
N ASP A 114 -9.11 13.51 -10.84
CA ASP A 114 -8.53 12.26 -10.39
C ASP A 114 -8.90 11.98 -8.93
N ARG A 115 -8.79 10.72 -8.54
CA ARG A 115 -9.20 10.23 -7.21
C ARG A 115 -8.44 10.93 -6.10
N ILE A 116 -9.19 11.31 -5.07
CA ILE A 116 -8.65 11.85 -3.82
C ILE A 116 -8.86 10.79 -2.74
N PHE A 117 -7.79 10.47 -2.01
CA PHE A 117 -7.81 9.46 -0.94
C PHE A 117 -7.76 10.15 0.42
N LEU A 118 -8.78 9.94 1.24
CA LEU A 118 -8.75 10.30 2.66
C LEU A 118 -8.43 9.03 3.43
N HIS A 119 -7.17 8.85 3.82
CA HIS A 119 -6.64 7.61 4.35
C HIS A 119 -6.38 7.68 5.85
N CYS A 120 -6.71 6.58 6.54
CA CYS A 120 -6.33 6.32 7.93
C CYS A 120 -5.57 4.98 7.98
N SER A 121 -4.31 5.00 8.38
CA SER A 121 -3.46 3.80 8.47
C SER A 121 -3.91 2.83 9.58
N GLY A 122 -4.48 3.33 10.66
CA GLY A 122 -5.10 2.52 11.72
C GLY A 122 -4.18 1.41 12.26
N ALA A 123 -4.69 0.19 12.33
CA ALA A 123 -3.97 -0.97 12.87
C ALA A 123 -2.65 -1.26 12.15
N ASN A 124 -2.54 -0.92 10.86
CA ASN A 124 -1.29 -1.13 10.10
C ASN A 124 -0.09 -0.38 10.72
N ASP A 125 -0.33 0.75 11.38
CA ASP A 125 0.73 1.52 12.05
C ASP A 125 1.41 0.78 13.21
N THR A 126 0.76 -0.27 13.73
CA THR A 126 1.27 -1.06 14.85
C THR A 126 1.83 -2.42 14.44
N PHE A 127 1.81 -2.74 13.15
CA PHE A 127 2.26 -4.02 12.61
C PHE A 127 3.79 -4.15 12.69
N THR A 128 4.27 -5.32 13.11
CA THR A 128 5.69 -5.61 13.30
C THR A 128 6.03 -7.04 12.81
N LEU A 129 7.31 -7.42 12.83
CA LEU A 129 7.74 -8.80 12.58
C LEU A 129 7.08 -9.79 13.54
N ASP A 130 6.81 -9.39 14.78
CA ASP A 130 6.22 -10.29 15.80
C ASP A 130 4.77 -10.67 15.44
N ASP A 131 4.18 -9.98 14.49
CA ASP A 131 2.86 -10.25 13.92
C ASP A 131 2.92 -11.21 12.71
N ILE A 132 4.11 -11.55 12.24
CA ILE A 132 4.32 -12.50 11.14
C ILE A 132 4.50 -13.91 11.69
N ASN A 133 3.68 -14.85 11.24
CA ASN A 133 3.89 -16.27 11.53
C ASN A 133 5.00 -16.83 10.63
N LEU A 134 6.25 -16.77 11.08
CA LEU A 134 7.41 -17.24 10.32
C LEU A 134 7.37 -18.74 9.98
N GLU A 135 6.70 -19.58 10.80
CA GLU A 135 6.53 -21.00 10.47
C GLU A 135 5.62 -21.19 9.24
N LYS A 136 4.65 -20.31 9.03
CA LYS A 136 3.83 -20.33 7.81
C LYS A 136 4.57 -19.78 6.60
N VAL A 137 5.50 -18.83 6.82
CA VAL A 137 6.39 -18.27 5.78
C VAL A 137 7.40 -19.31 5.33
N LYS A 138 7.93 -20.10 6.26
CA LYS A 138 8.89 -21.16 5.97
C LYS A 138 8.32 -22.16 4.96
N GLY A 139 9.04 -22.35 3.87
CA GLY A 139 8.60 -23.23 2.78
C GLY A 139 7.67 -22.55 1.75
N ALA A 140 7.34 -21.29 1.91
CA ALA A 140 6.79 -20.49 0.81
C ALA A 140 7.84 -20.26 -0.28
N ASN A 141 7.38 -19.98 -1.50
CA ASN A 141 8.26 -19.65 -2.60
C ASN A 141 8.46 -18.13 -2.74
N LEU A 142 7.47 -17.36 -2.28
CA LEU A 142 7.46 -15.89 -2.33
C LEU A 142 6.82 -15.33 -1.07
N PHE A 143 7.43 -14.33 -0.50
CA PHE A 143 6.85 -13.44 0.49
C PHE A 143 6.78 -12.04 -0.11
N HIS A 144 5.57 -11.55 -0.34
CA HIS A 144 5.31 -10.21 -0.81
C HIS A 144 4.92 -9.33 0.37
N PHE A 145 5.65 -8.24 0.60
CA PHE A 145 5.34 -7.26 1.64
C PHE A 145 5.00 -5.92 1.00
N GLY A 146 3.79 -5.45 1.22
CA GLY A 146 3.32 -4.28 0.51
C GLY A 146 2.95 -3.09 1.38
N TYR A 147 3.30 -1.92 0.84
CA TYR A 147 3.03 -0.57 1.34
C TYR A 147 3.65 -0.25 2.70
N PRO A 148 4.93 -0.60 2.96
CA PRO A 148 5.60 -0.22 4.21
C PRO A 148 5.61 1.29 4.44
N SER A 149 5.52 2.10 3.40
CA SER A 149 5.42 3.57 3.48
C SER A 149 4.14 4.08 4.14
N LEU A 150 3.10 3.24 4.24
CA LEU A 150 1.84 3.54 4.94
C LEU A 150 1.71 2.80 6.27
N MET A 151 2.80 2.24 6.81
CA MET A 151 2.83 1.44 8.04
C MET A 151 3.88 2.02 8.98
N ARG A 152 3.44 2.78 9.98
CA ARG A 152 4.32 3.62 10.81
C ARG A 152 5.56 2.88 11.36
N MET A 153 5.39 1.67 11.92
CA MET A 153 6.51 0.90 12.46
C MET A 153 7.56 0.53 11.40
N MET A 154 7.20 0.53 10.12
CA MET A 154 8.10 0.15 9.04
C MET A 154 9.05 1.28 8.61
N TYR A 155 8.74 2.54 8.92
CA TYR A 155 9.54 3.68 8.47
C TYR A 155 10.14 4.52 9.61
N ILE A 156 9.60 4.48 10.82
CA ILE A 156 10.23 5.18 11.95
C ILE A 156 11.58 4.58 12.31
N ASP A 157 12.39 5.32 13.06
CA ASP A 157 13.72 4.90 13.51
C ASP A 157 14.65 4.44 12.38
N GLY A 158 14.50 5.05 11.19
CA GLY A 158 15.28 4.70 10.00
C GLY A 158 14.94 3.34 9.41
N GLY A 159 13.70 2.86 9.59
CA GLY A 159 13.22 1.61 9.03
C GLY A 159 13.75 0.34 9.70
N LYS A 160 14.22 0.43 10.94
CA LYS A 160 14.82 -0.73 11.66
C LYS A 160 13.89 -1.93 11.70
N GLU A 161 12.58 -1.72 11.88
CA GLU A 161 11.63 -2.81 11.93
C GLU A 161 11.42 -3.44 10.55
N LEU A 162 11.40 -2.66 9.49
CA LEU A 162 11.33 -3.19 8.13
C LEU A 162 12.59 -4.02 7.79
N VAL A 163 13.78 -3.54 8.16
CA VAL A 163 15.03 -4.32 8.04
C VAL A 163 14.92 -5.63 8.82
N ARG A 164 14.46 -5.59 10.07
CA ARG A 164 14.30 -6.78 10.93
C ARG A 164 13.36 -7.80 10.28
N LEU A 165 12.24 -7.34 9.74
CA LEU A 165 11.22 -8.18 9.10
C LEU A 165 11.76 -8.82 7.82
N LEU A 166 12.27 -8.02 6.88
CA LEU A 166 12.71 -8.51 5.57
C LEU A 166 13.93 -9.43 5.71
N LYS A 167 14.87 -9.10 6.61
CA LYS A 167 16.01 -9.95 6.94
C LYS A 167 15.57 -11.32 7.49
N ALA A 168 14.63 -11.33 8.44
CA ALA A 168 14.15 -12.58 9.02
C ALA A 168 13.49 -13.50 7.98
N VAL A 169 12.74 -12.94 7.03
CA VAL A 169 12.14 -13.69 5.91
C VAL A 169 13.20 -14.17 4.93
N HIS A 170 14.14 -13.30 4.55
CA HIS A 170 15.22 -13.63 3.63
C HIS A 170 16.09 -14.78 4.17
N GLU A 171 16.39 -14.78 5.47
CA GLU A 171 17.17 -15.86 6.14
C GLU A 171 16.45 -17.22 6.13
N LEU A 172 15.12 -17.26 5.88
CA LEU A 172 14.40 -18.53 5.65
C LEU A 172 14.59 -19.08 4.23
N GLY A 173 15.29 -18.37 3.35
CA GLY A 173 15.50 -18.76 1.95
C GLY A 173 14.24 -18.61 1.08
N VAL A 174 13.33 -17.72 1.47
CA VAL A 174 12.11 -17.38 0.73
C VAL A 174 12.38 -16.13 -0.10
N ALA A 175 11.99 -16.13 -1.38
CA ALA A 175 12.13 -14.94 -2.21
C ALA A 175 11.26 -13.80 -1.67
N VAL A 176 11.84 -12.59 -1.57
CA VAL A 176 11.19 -11.41 -1.00
C VAL A 176 10.82 -10.42 -2.11
N SER A 177 9.55 -10.04 -2.16
CA SER A 177 9.06 -8.98 -3.02
C SER A 177 8.52 -7.83 -2.17
N VAL A 178 8.86 -6.59 -2.51
CA VAL A 178 8.34 -5.40 -1.82
C VAL A 178 7.72 -4.45 -2.83
N ASP A 179 6.52 -3.99 -2.50
CA ASP A 179 5.79 -2.95 -3.20
C ASP A 179 5.62 -1.74 -2.28
N MET A 180 5.56 -0.55 -2.86
CA MET A 180 5.44 0.69 -2.11
C MET A 180 4.06 1.32 -2.30
N ALA A 181 3.80 2.40 -1.61
CA ALA A 181 2.67 3.29 -1.86
C ALA A 181 3.13 4.73 -1.71
N MET A 182 2.49 5.63 -2.45
CA MET A 182 2.72 7.05 -2.33
C MET A 182 2.35 7.52 -0.91
N PHE A 183 3.15 8.41 -0.36
CA PHE A 183 2.91 9.09 0.92
C PHE A 183 2.86 10.60 0.71
N GLU A 184 2.22 11.30 1.62
CA GLU A 184 2.19 12.75 1.61
C GLU A 184 3.44 13.31 2.30
N GLU A 185 4.14 14.26 1.66
CA GLU A 185 5.41 14.81 2.12
C GLU A 185 5.32 15.55 3.46
N SER A 186 4.14 16.10 3.78
CA SER A 186 3.90 16.80 5.05
C SER A 186 3.75 15.87 6.26
N THR A 187 3.72 14.54 6.03
CA THR A 187 3.51 13.54 7.06
C THR A 187 4.82 13.05 7.71
N GLU A 188 4.70 12.27 8.79
CA GLU A 188 5.84 11.61 9.42
C GLU A 188 6.59 10.69 8.44
N ALA A 189 5.87 9.98 7.56
CA ALA A 189 6.46 9.17 6.48
C ALA A 189 7.24 10.06 5.50
N GLY A 190 6.68 11.22 5.12
CA GLY A 190 7.34 12.18 4.25
C GLY A 190 8.60 12.79 4.86
N SER A 191 8.72 12.87 6.18
CA SER A 191 9.91 13.41 6.87
C SER A 191 11.09 12.43 6.93
N GLN A 192 10.90 11.15 6.56
CA GLN A 192 11.95 10.13 6.64
C GLN A 192 13.00 10.31 5.54
N ASP A 193 14.24 9.86 5.83
CA ASP A 193 15.28 9.67 4.81
C ASP A 193 15.07 8.32 4.11
N TRP A 194 14.22 8.33 3.10
CA TRP A 194 13.91 7.12 2.33
C TRP A 194 15.11 6.57 1.57
N ASN A 195 16.07 7.42 1.18
CA ASN A 195 17.27 6.97 0.48
C ASN A 195 18.09 6.05 1.39
N GLU A 196 18.38 6.49 2.61
CA GLU A 196 19.12 5.67 3.58
C GLU A 196 18.31 4.46 4.04
N LEU A 197 16.99 4.61 4.21
CA LEU A 197 16.12 3.49 4.55
C LEU A 197 16.14 2.42 3.45
N LEU A 198 15.95 2.80 2.19
CA LEU A 198 15.95 1.85 1.06
C LEU A 198 17.30 1.13 0.93
N LYS A 199 18.43 1.83 1.04
CA LYS A 199 19.76 1.20 1.06
C LYS A 199 19.90 0.13 2.15
N SER A 200 19.23 0.31 3.29
CA SER A 200 19.30 -0.65 4.40
C SER A 200 18.45 -1.90 4.17
N VAL A 201 17.39 -1.84 3.35
CA VAL A 201 16.46 -2.95 3.13
C VAL A 201 16.69 -3.69 1.81
N ILE A 202 17.18 -3.01 0.77
CA ILE A 202 17.45 -3.60 -0.56
C ILE A 202 18.27 -4.91 -0.50
N PRO A 203 19.28 -5.09 0.37
CA PRO A 203 20.02 -6.35 0.46
C PRO A 203 19.17 -7.58 0.82
N TYR A 204 17.93 -7.40 1.28
CA TYR A 204 17.02 -8.46 1.67
C TYR A 204 15.82 -8.61 0.72
N ILE A 205 15.84 -7.92 -0.42
CA ILE A 205 14.74 -7.87 -1.40
C ILE A 205 15.20 -8.49 -2.72
N ASP A 206 14.46 -9.46 -3.24
CA ASP A 206 14.71 -10.06 -4.56
C ASP A 206 13.95 -9.32 -5.68
N PHE A 207 12.77 -8.77 -5.36
CA PHE A 207 11.92 -8.04 -6.30
C PHE A 207 11.42 -6.75 -5.64
N PHE A 208 11.93 -5.60 -6.08
CA PHE A 208 11.44 -4.29 -5.66
C PHE A 208 10.60 -3.68 -6.78
N VAL A 209 9.32 -3.42 -6.51
CA VAL A 209 8.32 -3.06 -7.54
C VAL A 209 7.53 -1.79 -7.22
N PRO A 210 8.20 -0.67 -6.85
CA PRO A 210 7.52 0.61 -6.69
C PRO A 210 7.04 1.15 -8.05
N SER A 211 6.06 2.05 -8.04
CA SER A 211 5.84 2.92 -9.19
C SER A 211 7.04 3.86 -9.38
N ILE A 212 7.19 4.41 -10.57
CA ILE A 212 8.30 5.35 -10.84
C ILE A 212 8.17 6.63 -10.02
N GLU A 213 6.95 7.07 -9.74
CA GLU A 213 6.68 8.25 -8.92
C GLU A 213 7.03 8.01 -7.45
N GLU A 214 6.68 6.84 -6.90
CA GLU A 214 7.07 6.42 -5.56
C GLU A 214 8.59 6.33 -5.42
N LEU A 215 9.26 5.72 -6.40
CA LEU A 215 10.71 5.64 -6.41
C LEU A 215 11.34 7.04 -6.46
N CYS A 216 10.81 7.92 -7.30
CA CYS A 216 11.35 9.27 -7.47
C CYS A 216 11.20 10.11 -6.20
N ILE A 217 10.04 10.13 -5.56
CA ILE A 217 9.83 10.90 -4.32
C ILE A 217 10.73 10.41 -3.18
N MET A 218 11.04 9.11 -3.15
CA MET A 218 11.92 8.51 -2.15
C MET A 218 13.41 8.84 -2.37
N LEU A 219 13.85 8.90 -3.62
CA LEU A 219 15.27 9.03 -3.96
C LEU A 219 15.69 10.40 -4.47
N ASP A 220 14.74 11.18 -5.01
CA ASP A 220 15.03 12.46 -5.68
C ASP A 220 13.78 13.34 -5.71
N ARG A 221 13.46 13.97 -4.58
CA ARG A 221 12.25 14.81 -4.43
C ARG A 221 12.23 16.02 -5.37
N GLU A 222 13.40 16.61 -5.62
CA GLU A 222 13.49 17.76 -6.54
C GLU A 222 13.05 17.36 -7.95
N ARG A 223 13.50 16.20 -8.40
CA ARG A 223 13.09 15.64 -9.69
C ARG A 223 11.61 15.26 -9.71
N TYR A 224 11.08 14.71 -8.61
CA TYR A 224 9.65 14.41 -8.49
C TYR A 224 8.80 15.68 -8.66
N HIS A 225 9.17 16.78 -8.02
CA HIS A 225 8.49 18.05 -8.18
C HIS A 225 8.63 18.60 -9.60
N GLU A 226 9.81 18.54 -10.21
CA GLU A 226 10.04 18.95 -11.61
C GLU A 226 9.12 18.17 -12.57
N TRP A 227 8.96 16.87 -12.38
CA TRP A 227 8.05 16.07 -13.22
C TRP A 227 6.60 16.50 -13.08
N ASN A 228 6.14 16.75 -11.86
CA ASN A 228 4.78 17.22 -11.60
C ASN A 228 4.53 18.62 -12.19
N GLU A 229 5.50 19.53 -12.10
CA GLU A 229 5.41 20.83 -12.74
C GLU A 229 5.32 20.73 -14.28
N ARG A 230 6.10 19.85 -14.88
CA ARG A 230 6.04 19.58 -16.32
C ARG A 230 4.71 18.95 -16.75
N ALA A 231 4.16 18.07 -15.94
CA ALA A 231 2.91 17.38 -16.21
C ALA A 231 1.68 18.30 -16.11
N GLN A 232 1.74 19.39 -15.31
CA GLN A 232 0.64 20.36 -15.12
C GLN A 232 -0.71 19.70 -14.81
N GLY A 233 -0.68 18.61 -14.00
CA GLY A 233 -1.87 17.84 -13.64
C GLY A 233 -2.24 16.71 -14.61
N ALA A 234 -1.47 16.51 -15.68
CA ALA A 234 -1.57 15.31 -16.51
C ALA A 234 -0.78 14.17 -15.88
N ASP A 235 -0.93 12.95 -16.42
CA ASP A 235 -0.17 11.78 -16.00
C ASP A 235 1.34 12.01 -16.24
N VAL A 236 2.11 11.99 -15.16
CA VAL A 236 3.57 12.23 -15.14
C VAL A 236 4.30 11.25 -16.07
N THR A 237 3.83 10.02 -16.19
CA THR A 237 4.47 8.98 -17.01
C THR A 237 4.56 9.35 -18.50
N ASN A 238 3.70 10.26 -18.97
CA ASN A 238 3.77 10.77 -20.35
C ASN A 238 5.00 11.68 -20.61
N PHE A 239 5.69 12.11 -19.55
CA PHE A 239 6.80 13.08 -19.63
C PHE A 239 8.13 12.46 -19.19
N ILE A 240 8.15 11.18 -18.84
CA ILE A 240 9.31 10.44 -18.33
C ILE A 240 9.95 9.63 -19.46
N ASP A 241 11.28 9.74 -19.58
CA ASP A 241 12.12 8.94 -20.47
C ASP A 241 12.83 7.84 -19.66
N ILE A 242 12.72 6.59 -20.10
CA ILE A 242 13.28 5.45 -19.36
C ILE A 242 14.78 5.58 -19.15
N GLU A 243 15.52 5.95 -20.17
CA GLU A 243 17.00 6.02 -20.10
C GLU A 243 17.51 7.24 -19.32
N LYS A 244 16.79 8.38 -19.42
CA LYS A 244 17.24 9.63 -18.81
C LYS A 244 16.72 9.83 -17.40
N ASP A 245 15.51 9.32 -17.13
CA ASP A 245 14.80 9.59 -15.88
C ASP A 245 14.75 8.36 -14.98
N VAL A 246 14.38 7.17 -15.52
CA VAL A 246 14.17 5.96 -14.70
C VAL A 246 15.51 5.29 -14.33
N ARG A 247 16.36 5.06 -15.32
CA ARG A 247 17.66 4.36 -15.10
C ARG A 247 18.52 5.02 -14.04
N PRO A 248 18.74 6.37 -14.05
CA PRO A 248 19.53 7.04 -13.01
C PRO A 248 18.94 6.95 -11.60
N LEU A 249 17.62 6.74 -11.46
CA LEU A 249 17.00 6.49 -10.14
C LEU A 249 17.27 5.06 -9.68
N ALA A 250 17.12 4.09 -10.59
CA ALA A 250 17.41 2.69 -10.28
C ALA A 250 18.88 2.47 -9.91
N ASP A 251 19.82 3.19 -10.55
CA ASP A 251 21.25 3.12 -10.26
C ASP A 251 21.63 3.70 -8.88
N LYS A 252 20.71 4.37 -8.17
CA LYS A 252 20.92 4.86 -6.80
C LYS A 252 20.73 3.78 -5.72
N LEU A 253 20.06 2.67 -6.06
CA LEU A 253 19.76 1.53 -5.19
C LEU A 253 20.77 0.40 -5.35
#